data_c8e647b0333495607d6c46b4aaad5b37
#
_entry.id   c8e647b0333495607d6c46b4aaad5b37
#
_cell.length_a   1.000
_cell.length_b   1.000
_cell.length_c   1.000
_cell.angle_alpha   90.00
_cell.angle_beta   90.00
_cell.angle_gamma   90.00
#
_symmetry.space_group_name_H-M   'P 1'
#
loop_
_entity.id
_entity.type
_entity.pdbx_description
1 polymer ?
#
loop_
_entity_poly.entity_id
_entity_poly.type
_entity_poly.pdbx_seq_one_letter_code
_entity_poly.pdbx_strand_id
1 'polypeptide(L)'
;MTYLYYKTASTTHTAKPNKQEIAEWTHMSAKSNWRITQLPNGYYQTEVSHPAIEDNWHAVTRRETMEGAESAIDGSIDYFSKKLEATKGPKVVKTF
;
A
#
# COMPACT_ATOMS: atom_id res chain seq x y z
N MET A 1 17.68 28.76 15.23
CA MET A 1 17.70 28.39 14.77
C MET A 1 17.45 27.95 14.25
N THR A 2 17.24 27.95 14.35
CA THR A 2 17.02 27.40 13.72
C THR A 2 16.57 26.99 13.29
N TYR A 3 16.35 26.84 13.33
CA TYR A 3 16.00 26.17 12.75
C TYR A 3 15.58 25.81 12.21
N LEU A 4 15.35 25.72 12.24
CA LEU A 4 15.02 25.12 11.63
C LEU A 4 14.59 24.67 11.33
N TYR A 5 14.52 24.67 11.54
CA TYR A 5 14.21 23.98 11.09
C TYR A 5 13.64 23.57 10.86
N TYR A 6 13.42 23.60 11.03
CA TYR A 6 12.94 22.99 10.67
C TYR A 6 12.34 22.74 10.23
N LYS A 7 12.25 22.95 10.21
CA LYS A 7 11.77 22.61 9.64
C LYS A 7 11.41 22.17 9.06
N THR A 8 11.41 22.31 9.09
CA THR A 8 11.10 21.72 8.42
C THR A 8 10.64 21.10 8.13
N ALA A 9 10.56 21.19 8.23
CA ALA A 9 10.11 20.47 7.89
C ALA A 9 9.46 19.97 7.82
N SER A 10 9.48 20.21 7.92
CA SER A 10 8.92 19.66 7.77
C SER A 10 8.26 19.26 7.63
N THR A 11 8.32 19.59 7.56
CA THR A 11 7.76 19.18 7.29
C THR A 11 7.13 18.71 7.09
N THR A 12 7.13 18.85 6.97
CA THR A 12 6.63 18.41 6.64
C THR A 12 5.94 17.64 6.60
N HIS A 13 5.91 17.55 6.74
CA HIS A 13 5.45 16.98 6.52
C HIS A 13 4.73 16.19 6.79
N THR A 14 4.35 16.13 6.70
CA THR A 14 3.51 15.29 7.56
C THR A 14 2.05 15.70 7.51
N ALA A 15 1.63 16.03 6.36
CA ALA A 15 0.22 16.20 6.12
C ALA A 15 -0.47 14.87 6.40
N LYS A 16 -1.52 14.91 7.22
CA LYS A 16 -2.32 13.70 7.46
C LYS A 16 -2.97 13.27 6.15
N PRO A 17 -3.03 11.96 5.88
CA PRO A 17 -3.72 11.49 4.69
C PRO A 17 -5.21 11.85 4.75
N ASN A 18 -5.78 12.16 3.60
CA ASN A 18 -7.20 12.48 3.53
C ASN A 18 -8.03 11.19 3.50
N LYS A 19 -9.36 11.34 3.56
CA LYS A 19 -10.25 10.20 3.60
C LYS A 19 -10.12 9.31 2.37
N GLN A 20 -9.87 9.91 1.21
CA GLN A 20 -9.71 9.17 -0.04
C GLN A 20 -8.46 8.30 0.00
N GLU A 21 -7.34 8.83 0.47
CA GLU A 21 -6.11 8.07 0.60
C GLU A 21 -6.27 6.90 1.57
N ILE A 22 -6.93 7.14 2.70
CA ILE A 22 -7.18 6.08 3.68
C ILE A 22 -8.05 4.98 3.06
N ALA A 23 -9.08 5.36 2.29
CA ALA A 23 -9.94 4.41 1.61
C ALA A 23 -9.16 3.58 0.59
N GLU A 24 -8.26 4.22 -0.17
CA GLU A 24 -7.42 3.53 -1.15
C GLU A 24 -6.49 2.54 -0.47
N TRP A 25 -5.83 2.94 0.61
CA TRP A 25 -4.92 2.06 1.33
C TRP A 25 -5.67 0.88 1.97
N THR A 26 -6.87 1.14 2.48
CA THR A 26 -7.72 0.08 3.02
C THR A 26 -8.06 -0.93 1.92
N HIS A 27 -8.43 -0.43 0.75
CA HIS A 27 -8.74 -1.27 -0.40
C HIS A 27 -7.53 -2.13 -0.79
N MET A 28 -6.35 -1.53 -0.86
CA MET A 28 -5.14 -2.21 -1.28
C MET A 28 -4.58 -3.16 -0.22
N SER A 29 -5.01 -3.03 1.03
CA SER A 29 -4.58 -3.93 2.09
C SER A 29 -5.44 -5.20 2.20
N ALA A 30 -6.51 -5.29 1.41
CA ALA A 30 -7.40 -6.45 1.42
C ALA A 30 -7.03 -7.40 0.29
N LYS A 31 -6.59 -8.61 0.62
CA LYS A 31 -6.10 -9.57 -0.38
C LYS A 31 -7.17 -9.93 -1.41
N SER A 32 -8.44 -9.89 -1.01
CA SER A 32 -9.54 -10.21 -1.93
C SER A 32 -9.67 -9.21 -3.09
N ASN A 33 -9.02 -8.06 -3.00
CA ASN A 33 -9.02 -7.06 -4.07
C ASN A 33 -7.88 -7.26 -5.07
N TRP A 34 -7.07 -8.30 -4.89
CA TRP A 34 -5.94 -8.61 -5.76
C TRP A 34 -6.19 -9.89 -6.54
N ARG A 35 -5.53 -9.99 -7.68
CA ARG A 35 -5.55 -11.23 -8.48
C ARG A 35 -4.23 -11.36 -9.24
N ILE A 36 -3.99 -12.56 -9.77
CA ILE A 36 -2.83 -12.83 -10.60
C ILE A 36 -3.32 -13.28 -11.97
N THR A 37 -2.78 -12.65 -13.01
CA THR A 37 -3.11 -13.00 -14.39
C THR A 37 -1.82 -13.54 -15.05
N GLN A 38 -1.91 -14.72 -15.67
CA GLN A 38 -0.79 -15.23 -16.44
C GLN A 38 -0.83 -14.60 -17.82
N LEU A 39 0.28 -13.98 -18.21
CA LEU A 39 0.42 -13.31 -19.50
C LEU A 39 0.81 -14.33 -20.59
N PRO A 40 0.59 -13.98 -21.88
CA PRO A 40 0.95 -14.90 -22.97
C PRO A 40 2.41 -15.33 -22.98
N ASN A 41 3.32 -14.50 -22.43
CA ASN A 41 4.73 -14.84 -22.35
C ASN A 41 5.06 -15.75 -21.17
N GLY A 42 4.05 -16.17 -20.38
CA GLY A 42 4.24 -17.06 -19.25
C GLY A 42 4.47 -16.36 -17.92
N TYR A 43 4.66 -15.05 -17.92
CA TYR A 43 4.85 -14.30 -16.68
C TYR A 43 3.52 -14.15 -15.92
N TYR A 44 3.64 -13.92 -14.64
CA TYR A 44 2.48 -13.72 -13.75
C TYR A 44 2.41 -12.26 -13.35
N GLN A 45 1.30 -11.62 -13.67
CA GLN A 45 1.08 -10.21 -13.38
C GLN A 45 0.15 -10.07 -12.20
N THR A 46 0.59 -9.33 -11.17
CA THR A 46 -0.29 -9.01 -10.05
C THR A 46 -1.12 -7.80 -10.42
N GLU A 47 -2.40 -7.85 -10.05
CA GLU A 47 -3.34 -6.79 -10.38
C GLU A 47 -4.20 -6.51 -9.18
N VAL A 48 -4.53 -5.23 -8.99
CA VAL A 48 -5.43 -4.80 -7.94
C VAL A 48 -6.64 -4.14 -8.57
N SER A 49 -7.83 -4.40 -8.02
CA SER A 49 -9.06 -3.83 -8.53
C SER A 49 -9.14 -2.34 -8.21
N HIS A 50 -9.83 -1.59 -9.06
CA HIS A 50 -10.11 -0.19 -8.81
C HIS A 50 -11.16 -0.09 -7.70
N PRO A 51 -10.96 0.79 -6.69
CA PRO A 51 -11.89 0.85 -5.56
C PRO A 51 -13.28 1.36 -5.91
N ALA A 52 -13.44 2.06 -7.05
CA ALA A 52 -14.72 2.68 -7.41
C ALA A 52 -15.27 2.19 -8.75
N ILE A 53 -14.44 1.55 -9.58
CA ILE A 53 -14.87 1.15 -10.94
C ILE A 53 -14.85 -0.37 -11.02
N GLU A 54 -16.01 -0.95 -11.25
CA GLU A 54 -16.18 -2.39 -11.35
C GLU A 54 -15.44 -2.94 -12.57
N ASP A 55 -14.83 -4.11 -12.41
CA ASP A 55 -14.09 -4.81 -13.48
C ASP A 55 -12.93 -4.01 -14.05
N ASN A 56 -12.38 -3.08 -13.27
CA ASN A 56 -11.22 -2.29 -13.66
C ASN A 56 -10.04 -2.73 -12.82
N TRP A 57 -9.01 -3.32 -13.46
CA TRP A 57 -7.85 -3.88 -12.77
C TRP A 57 -6.58 -3.18 -13.20
N HIS A 58 -5.74 -2.87 -12.23
CA HIS A 58 -4.47 -2.18 -12.47
C HIS A 58 -3.31 -3.14 -12.27
N ALA A 59 -2.43 -3.22 -13.27
CA ALA A 59 -1.22 -4.02 -13.15
C ALA A 59 -0.26 -3.36 -12.18
N VAL A 60 0.33 -4.14 -11.28
CA VAL A 60 1.25 -3.63 -10.28
C VAL A 60 2.66 -4.18 -10.48
N THR A 61 2.81 -5.52 -10.56
CA THR A 61 4.12 -6.14 -10.74
C THR A 61 4.01 -7.31 -11.71
N ARG A 62 5.18 -7.76 -12.21
CA ARG A 62 5.29 -8.97 -13.01
C ARG A 62 6.37 -9.84 -12.41
N ARG A 63 6.11 -11.14 -12.32
CA ARG A 63 7.04 -12.11 -11.76
C ARG A 63 7.06 -13.34 -12.65
N GLU A 64 8.17 -14.07 -12.59
CA GLU A 64 8.33 -15.27 -13.41
C GLU A 64 7.63 -16.48 -12.86
N THR A 65 7.29 -16.47 -11.56
CA THR A 65 6.64 -17.60 -10.90
C THR A 65 5.39 -17.16 -10.18
N MET A 66 4.48 -18.12 -9.97
CA MET A 66 3.27 -17.89 -9.19
C MET A 66 3.62 -17.50 -7.75
N GLU A 67 4.59 -18.20 -7.15
CA GLU A 67 5.02 -17.90 -5.79
C GLU A 67 5.57 -16.50 -5.67
N GLY A 68 6.34 -16.06 -6.68
CA GLY A 68 6.86 -14.70 -6.70
C GLY A 68 5.76 -13.67 -6.79
N ALA A 69 4.72 -13.95 -7.57
CA ALA A 69 3.57 -13.05 -7.70
C ALA A 69 2.79 -12.97 -6.39
N GLU A 70 2.54 -14.12 -5.75
CA GLU A 70 1.86 -14.13 -4.45
C GLU A 70 2.65 -13.38 -3.40
N SER A 71 3.96 -13.56 -3.38
CA SER A 71 4.84 -12.87 -2.45
C SER A 71 4.79 -11.36 -2.67
N ALA A 72 4.71 -10.92 -3.94
CA ALA A 72 4.61 -9.50 -4.27
C ALA A 72 3.29 -8.91 -3.76
N ILE A 73 2.19 -9.65 -3.87
CA ILE A 73 0.90 -9.22 -3.35
C ILE A 73 0.97 -9.09 -1.83
N ASP A 74 1.52 -10.10 -1.16
CA ASP A 74 1.62 -10.08 0.30
C ASP A 74 2.49 -8.91 0.78
N GLY A 75 3.55 -8.61 0.03
CA GLY A 75 4.39 -7.45 0.33
C GLY A 75 3.65 -6.13 0.18
N SER A 76 2.81 -6.02 -0.85
CA SER A 76 1.99 -4.82 -1.06
C SER A 76 0.97 -4.65 0.05
N ILE A 77 0.31 -5.74 0.43
CA ILE A 77 -0.67 -5.72 1.51
C ILE A 77 -0.02 -5.29 2.81
N ASP A 78 1.15 -5.83 3.12
CA ASP A 78 1.89 -5.46 4.32
C ASP A 78 2.24 -3.97 4.31
N TYR A 79 2.70 -3.48 3.17
CA TYR A 79 3.08 -2.07 3.02
C TYR A 79 1.89 -1.14 3.32
N PHE A 80 0.73 -1.42 2.71
CA PHE A 80 -0.44 -0.56 2.91
C PHE A 80 -1.05 -0.72 4.29
N SER A 81 -0.99 -1.93 4.85
CA SER A 81 -1.45 -2.16 6.22
C SER A 81 -0.63 -1.35 7.22
N LYS A 82 0.69 -1.29 7.02
CA LYS A 82 1.56 -0.50 7.89
C LYS A 82 1.32 1.00 7.72
N LYS A 83 1.02 1.45 6.50
CA LYS A 83 0.67 2.85 6.28
C LYS A 83 -0.60 3.21 7.04
N LEU A 84 -1.60 2.34 7.01
CA LEU A 84 -2.84 2.56 7.75
C LEU A 84 -2.58 2.61 9.25
N GLU A 85 -1.77 1.70 9.75
CA GLU A 85 -1.43 1.66 11.17
C GLU A 85 -0.76 2.96 11.60
N ALA A 86 0.11 3.51 10.75
CA ALA A 86 0.82 4.75 11.04
C ALA A 86 -0.14 5.95 11.12
N THR A 87 -1.30 5.90 10.45
CA THR A 87 -2.25 7.00 10.51
C THR A 87 -2.96 7.10 11.85
N LYS A 88 -2.89 6.04 12.67
CA LYS A 88 -3.53 6.02 13.98
C LYS A 88 -2.71 6.74 15.05
N GLY A 89 -1.54 7.25 14.64
CA GLY A 89 -0.66 7.96 15.56
C GLY A 89 0.13 7.04 16.46
N PRO A 90 0.86 7.61 17.41
CA PRO A 90 1.70 6.80 18.30
C PRO A 90 0.85 5.95 19.24
N LYS A 91 1.38 4.79 19.59
CA LYS A 91 0.73 3.94 20.58
C LYS A 91 1.77 3.46 21.58
N VAL A 92 1.34 3.32 22.83
CA VAL A 92 2.19 2.79 23.89
C VAL A 92 2.26 1.28 23.72
N VAL A 93 3.47 0.76 23.52
CA VAL A 93 3.66 -0.68 23.37
C VAL A 93 4.24 -1.33 24.62
N LYS A 94 4.73 -0.51 25.54
CA LYS A 94 5.30 -1.03 26.79
C LYS A 94 5.38 0.08 27.83
N THR A 95 5.04 -0.26 29.07
CA THR A 95 5.16 0.64 30.22
C THR A 95 6.00 -0.05 31.29
N PHE A 96 6.90 0.70 31.90
CA PHE A 96 7.79 0.17 32.93
C PHE A 96 7.42 0.72 34.29
#